data_78925c38d78cc68dfcf6f017b7070281
#
_entry.id   78925c38d78cc68dfcf6f017b7070281
#
_cell.length_a   1.000
_cell.length_b   1.000
_cell.length_c   1.000
_cell.angle_alpha   90.00
_cell.angle_beta   90.00
_cell.angle_gamma   90.00
#
_symmetry.space_group_name_H-M   'P 1'
#
loop_
_entity.id
_entity.type
_entity.pdbx_description
1 polymer ?
#
loop_
_entity_poly.entity_id
_entity_poly.type
_entity_poly.pdbx_seq_one_letter_code
_entity_poly.pdbx_strand_id
1 'polypeptide(L)'
;MIENEILHQHFERITCIGYNLIDGINALPLVCDSGGGRCANVEADMFLLGERNGNYRLFLCEVKAESNTAWYAAVESLRQLKLLLCSRESRGLFARRNPSLDLPSEIPVTALVVAPRPFYSSRGQKANAVAPAFELLARFNSEFSIDARMAIWGSLAISDCGVPCR
;
A
#
# COMPACT_ATOMS: atom_id res chain seq x y z
N MET A 1 -10.35 -11.18 8.15
CA MET A 1 -9.45 -10.76 7.07
C MET A 1 -8.66 -9.56 7.55
N ILE A 2 -7.41 -9.40 7.08
CA ILE A 2 -6.46 -8.38 7.56
C ILE A 2 -7.03 -6.96 7.46
N GLU A 3 -7.74 -6.64 6.38
CA GLU A 3 -8.33 -5.30 6.17
C GLU A 3 -9.33 -4.96 7.26
N ASN A 4 -10.20 -5.91 7.63
CA ASN A 4 -11.18 -5.70 8.69
C ASN A 4 -10.52 -5.57 10.06
N GLU A 5 -9.44 -6.30 10.31
CA GLU A 5 -8.67 -6.21 11.55
C GLU A 5 -8.02 -4.83 11.67
N ILE A 6 -7.45 -4.32 10.57
CA ILE A 6 -6.82 -2.99 10.54
C ILE A 6 -7.86 -1.88 10.71
N LEU A 7 -9.00 -1.95 10.00
CA LEU A 7 -9.94 -0.83 9.94
C LEU A 7 -11.01 -0.82 11.03
N HIS A 8 -11.28 -1.96 11.69
CA HIS A 8 -12.43 -2.08 12.61
C HIS A 8 -12.08 -2.35 14.07
N GLN A 9 -10.88 -2.80 14.40
CA GLN A 9 -10.63 -3.24 15.76
C GLN A 9 -9.81 -2.31 16.65
N HIS A 10 -8.88 -1.54 16.16
CA HIS A 10 -8.06 -0.63 16.98
C HIS A 10 -7.22 0.30 16.10
N PHE A 11 -7.83 0.93 15.14
CA PHE A 11 -7.16 1.76 14.15
C PHE A 11 -6.11 2.71 14.75
N GLU A 12 -6.47 3.41 15.83
CA GLU A 12 -5.59 4.36 16.54
C GLU A 12 -4.36 3.71 17.19
N ARG A 13 -4.32 2.38 17.30
CA ARG A 13 -3.21 1.63 17.89
C ARG A 13 -2.31 0.99 16.84
N ILE A 14 -2.68 1.09 15.56
CA ILE A 14 -1.94 0.47 14.48
C ILE A 14 -0.88 1.42 13.96
N THR A 15 0.32 0.90 13.77
CA THR A 15 1.40 1.62 13.10
C THR A 15 1.64 1.04 11.71
N CYS A 16 1.93 1.92 10.75
CA CYS A 16 2.33 1.53 9.40
C CYS A 16 3.72 2.10 9.10
N ILE A 17 4.71 1.23 9.02
CA ILE A 17 6.12 1.58 8.79
C ILE A 17 6.58 2.74 9.70
N GLY A 18 6.24 2.62 10.98
CA GLY A 18 6.60 3.60 12.02
C GLY A 18 5.78 4.90 12.02
N TYR A 19 4.68 4.97 11.25
CA TYR A 19 3.69 6.04 11.32
C TYR A 19 2.48 5.56 12.11
N ASN A 20 1.93 6.40 12.98
CA ASN A 20 0.64 6.15 13.62
C ASN A 20 -0.47 6.38 12.59
N LEU A 21 -1.42 5.46 12.48
CA LEU A 21 -2.53 5.62 11.55
C LEU A 21 -3.54 6.62 12.12
N ILE A 22 -4.01 7.54 11.27
CA ILE A 22 -4.99 8.57 11.60
C ILE A 22 -6.34 8.26 10.95
N ASP A 23 -6.32 7.88 9.67
CA ASP A 23 -7.54 7.61 8.89
C ASP A 23 -7.25 6.51 7.86
N GLY A 24 -8.29 5.83 7.39
CA GLY A 24 -8.14 4.78 6.40
C GLY A 24 -9.45 4.49 5.67
N ILE A 25 -9.30 3.98 4.45
CA ILE A 25 -10.38 3.61 3.56
C ILE A 25 -10.10 2.23 3.03
N ASN A 26 -11.11 1.37 3.08
CA ASN A 26 -11.11 0.06 2.44
C ASN A 26 -11.67 0.17 1.02
N ALA A 27 -11.16 -0.62 0.09
CA ALA A 27 -11.66 -0.72 -1.27
C ALA A 27 -11.73 0.66 -1.99
N LEU A 28 -10.58 1.36 -2.08
CA LEU A 28 -10.51 2.63 -2.80
C LEU A 28 -10.58 2.39 -4.31
N PRO A 29 -11.66 2.82 -5.00
CA PRO A 29 -11.71 2.73 -6.46
C PRO A 29 -10.72 3.71 -7.09
N LEU A 30 -9.86 3.20 -7.97
CA LEU A 30 -8.89 3.97 -8.73
C LEU A 30 -9.40 4.14 -10.15
N VAL A 31 -9.98 5.31 -10.41
CA VAL A 31 -10.56 5.63 -11.73
C VAL A 31 -9.49 6.24 -12.63
N CYS A 32 -9.39 5.72 -13.84
CA CYS A 32 -8.62 6.35 -14.89
C CYS A 32 -9.54 7.22 -15.76
N ASP A 33 -9.38 8.53 -15.73
CA ASP A 33 -10.14 9.51 -16.53
C ASP A 33 -9.77 9.51 -18.03
N SER A 34 -9.23 8.44 -18.55
CA SER A 34 -8.92 8.33 -19.98
C SER A 34 -10.20 8.00 -20.76
N GLY A 35 -10.73 9.04 -21.42
CA GLY A 35 -11.93 9.06 -22.23
C GLY A 35 -12.35 7.76 -22.90
N GLY A 36 -13.54 7.26 -22.56
CA GLY A 36 -14.37 6.40 -23.39
C GLY A 36 -14.12 4.91 -23.37
N GLY A 37 -13.14 4.39 -22.65
CA GLY A 37 -12.94 2.96 -22.46
C GLY A 37 -13.45 2.49 -21.09
N ARG A 38 -14.09 1.32 -21.02
CA ARG A 38 -14.35 0.63 -19.75
C ARG A 38 -13.01 0.30 -19.10
N CYS A 39 -12.49 1.22 -18.28
CA CYS A 39 -11.42 0.85 -17.35
C CYS A 39 -11.99 -0.23 -16.43
N ALA A 40 -11.36 -1.41 -16.42
CA ALA A 40 -11.64 -2.38 -15.38
C ALA A 40 -11.53 -1.65 -14.03
N ASN A 41 -12.52 -1.78 -13.17
CA ASN A 41 -12.49 -1.22 -11.83
C ASN A 41 -11.22 -1.76 -11.15
N VAL A 42 -10.23 -0.90 -11.01
CA VAL A 42 -9.04 -1.19 -10.22
C VAL A 42 -9.32 -0.62 -8.85
N GLU A 43 -9.29 -1.46 -7.88
CA GLU A 43 -9.48 -1.09 -6.48
C GLU A 43 -8.18 -1.35 -5.73
N ALA A 44 -7.79 -0.43 -4.87
CA ALA A 44 -6.78 -0.70 -3.85
C ALA A 44 -7.47 -1.27 -2.62
N ASP A 45 -6.92 -2.33 -2.04
CA ASP A 45 -7.52 -2.97 -0.87
C ASP A 45 -7.64 -2.01 0.31
N MET A 46 -6.60 -1.20 0.57
CA MET A 46 -6.66 -0.15 1.58
C MET A 46 -5.88 1.10 1.16
N PHE A 47 -6.37 2.26 1.60
CA PHE A 47 -5.67 3.53 1.49
C PHE A 47 -5.65 4.20 2.86
N LEU A 48 -4.46 4.45 3.41
CA LEU A 48 -4.26 4.84 4.79
C LEU A 48 -3.53 6.18 4.87
N LEU A 49 -3.88 6.99 5.88
CA LEU A 49 -3.15 8.19 6.27
C LEU A 49 -2.43 7.92 7.59
N GLY A 50 -1.13 8.13 7.61
CA GLY A 50 -0.30 8.03 8.81
C GLY A 50 0.41 9.34 9.13
N GLU A 51 0.73 9.52 10.42
CA GLU A 51 1.46 10.66 10.95
C GLU A 51 2.65 10.18 11.78
N ARG A 52 3.78 10.89 11.66
CA ARG A 52 4.96 10.71 12.50
C ARG A 52 5.67 12.05 12.71
N ASN A 53 5.66 12.56 13.95
CA ASN A 53 6.33 13.80 14.33
C ASN A 53 5.93 15.01 13.45
N GLY A 54 4.64 15.15 13.18
CA GLY A 54 4.10 16.21 12.33
C GLY A 54 4.24 15.98 10.82
N ASN A 55 4.84 14.85 10.41
CA ASN A 55 4.96 14.49 9.00
C ASN A 55 3.89 13.49 8.61
N TYR A 56 3.18 13.77 7.54
CA TYR A 56 2.14 12.91 7.00
C TYR A 56 2.64 12.03 5.86
N ARG A 57 2.04 10.83 5.74
CA ARG A 57 2.31 9.91 4.64
C ARG A 57 1.06 9.13 4.28
N LEU A 58 0.85 8.93 2.99
CA LEU A 58 -0.19 8.06 2.46
C LEU A 58 0.38 6.67 2.19
N PHE A 59 -0.39 5.64 2.53
CA PHE A 59 -0.04 4.26 2.24
C PHE A 59 -1.13 3.64 1.37
N LEU A 60 -0.74 3.22 0.17
CA LEU A 60 -1.60 2.48 -0.76
C LEU A 60 -1.27 1.00 -0.62
N CYS A 61 -2.20 0.22 -0.08
CA CYS A 61 -1.94 -1.15 0.31
C CYS A 61 -2.68 -2.14 -0.58
N GLU A 62 -1.92 -3.08 -1.13
CA GLU A 62 -2.41 -4.33 -1.74
C GLU A 62 -2.24 -5.44 -0.71
N VAL A 63 -3.34 -6.04 -0.25
CA VAL A 63 -3.34 -7.03 0.84
C VAL A 63 -3.43 -8.45 0.29
N LYS A 64 -2.51 -9.31 0.70
CA LYS A 64 -2.49 -10.72 0.30
C LYS A 64 -2.45 -11.63 1.52
N ALA A 65 -3.45 -12.49 1.65
CA ALA A 65 -3.49 -13.49 2.73
C ALA A 65 -2.81 -14.80 2.29
N GLU A 66 -3.29 -15.43 1.23
CA GLU A 66 -2.82 -16.76 0.80
C GLU A 66 -2.76 -16.93 -0.72
N SER A 67 -3.51 -16.13 -1.47
CA SER A 67 -3.62 -16.23 -2.93
C SER A 67 -2.54 -15.40 -3.64
N ASN A 68 -2.22 -15.80 -4.87
CA ASN A 68 -1.24 -15.14 -5.73
C ASN A 68 0.24 -15.31 -5.31
N THR A 69 1.12 -14.75 -6.09
CA THR A 69 2.56 -14.71 -5.82
C THR A 69 3.00 -13.29 -5.44
N ALA A 70 4.13 -13.18 -4.75
CA ALA A 70 4.71 -11.87 -4.43
C ALA A 70 4.98 -11.02 -5.67
N TRP A 71 5.36 -11.65 -6.78
CA TRP A 71 5.54 -10.99 -8.08
C TRP A 71 4.24 -10.34 -8.58
N TYR A 72 3.16 -11.10 -8.59
CA TYR A 72 1.85 -10.59 -9.06
C TYR A 72 1.37 -9.45 -8.17
N ALA A 73 1.49 -9.60 -6.86
CA ALA A 73 1.12 -8.56 -5.90
C ALA A 73 1.96 -7.27 -6.09
N ALA A 74 3.26 -7.39 -6.39
CA ALA A 74 4.11 -6.24 -6.69
C ALA A 74 3.66 -5.51 -7.96
N VAL A 75 3.31 -6.24 -9.02
CA VAL A 75 2.80 -5.67 -10.27
C VAL A 75 1.47 -4.94 -10.04
N GLU A 76 0.54 -5.55 -9.28
CA GLU A 76 -0.75 -4.92 -8.92
C GLU A 76 -0.51 -3.63 -8.13
N SER A 77 0.32 -3.67 -7.11
CA SER A 77 0.66 -2.50 -6.28
C SER A 77 1.25 -1.34 -7.11
N LEU A 78 2.17 -1.63 -8.04
CA LEU A 78 2.73 -0.62 -8.95
C LEU A 78 1.68 -0.05 -9.92
N ARG A 79 0.76 -0.89 -10.41
CA ARG A 79 -0.35 -0.45 -11.26
C ARG A 79 -1.28 0.50 -10.49
N GLN A 80 -1.65 0.14 -9.28
CA GLN A 80 -2.48 0.96 -8.40
C GLN A 80 -1.81 2.29 -8.07
N LEU A 81 -0.50 2.28 -7.74
CA LEU A 81 0.26 3.49 -7.47
C LEU A 81 0.25 4.43 -8.68
N LYS A 82 0.47 3.92 -9.88
CA LYS A 82 0.39 4.73 -11.12
C LYS A 82 -0.97 5.41 -11.26
N LEU A 83 -2.06 4.66 -11.06
CA LEU A 83 -3.42 5.20 -11.16
C LEU A 83 -3.67 6.27 -10.09
N LEU A 84 -3.27 6.02 -8.84
CA LEU A 84 -3.40 6.99 -7.75
C LEU A 84 -2.64 8.29 -8.06
N LEU A 85 -1.40 8.20 -8.55
CA LEU A 85 -0.59 9.37 -8.89
C LEU A 85 -1.19 10.21 -10.02
N CYS A 86 -1.95 9.60 -10.92
CA CYS A 86 -2.71 10.31 -11.97
C CYS A 86 -4.02 10.93 -11.47
N SER A 87 -4.54 10.52 -10.30
CA SER A 87 -5.80 10.99 -9.74
C SER A 87 -5.59 12.06 -8.66
N ARG A 88 -5.83 13.32 -9.01
CA ARG A 88 -5.80 14.42 -8.02
C ARG A 88 -6.90 14.25 -6.96
N GLU A 89 -8.07 13.76 -7.37
CA GLU A 89 -9.21 13.58 -6.49
C GLU A 89 -8.92 12.54 -5.40
N SER A 90 -8.37 11.39 -5.77
CA SER A 90 -8.01 10.33 -4.80
C SER A 90 -6.92 10.79 -3.83
N ARG A 91 -5.90 11.54 -4.31
CA ARG A 91 -4.84 12.09 -3.44
C ARG A 91 -5.36 13.12 -2.44
N GLY A 92 -6.34 13.95 -2.82
CA GLY A 92 -6.97 14.95 -1.96
C GLY A 92 -8.05 14.40 -1.02
N LEU A 93 -8.31 13.10 -1.02
CA LEU A 93 -9.43 12.49 -0.31
C LEU A 93 -9.32 12.68 1.21
N PHE A 94 -8.15 12.46 1.79
CA PHE A 94 -7.96 12.61 3.25
C PHE A 94 -8.05 14.06 3.72
N ALA A 95 -7.67 15.05 2.93
CA ALA A 95 -7.86 16.45 3.27
C ALA A 95 -9.37 16.81 3.37
N ARG A 96 -10.18 16.23 2.48
CA ARG A 96 -11.64 16.43 2.56
C ARG A 96 -12.29 15.69 3.75
N ARG A 97 -11.77 14.52 4.10
CA ARG A 97 -12.27 13.72 5.23
C ARG A 97 -11.88 14.29 6.59
N ASN A 98 -10.72 14.94 6.66
CA ASN A 98 -10.13 15.46 7.89
C ASN A 98 -9.88 16.98 7.80
N PRO A 99 -10.94 17.81 7.67
CA PRO A 99 -10.78 19.25 7.46
C PRO A 99 -10.17 19.98 8.67
N SER A 100 -10.11 19.34 9.82
CA SER A 100 -9.45 19.87 11.03
C SER A 100 -7.95 19.65 11.07
N LEU A 101 -7.42 18.78 10.19
CA LEU A 101 -5.97 18.55 10.06
C LEU A 101 -5.39 19.52 9.04
N ASP A 102 -4.30 20.17 9.41
CA ASP A 102 -3.51 21.00 8.48
C ASP A 102 -2.65 20.10 7.61
N LEU A 103 -3.28 19.41 6.66
CA LEU A 103 -2.60 18.50 5.76
C LEU A 103 -1.92 19.28 4.61
N PRO A 104 -0.66 18.98 4.29
CA PRO A 104 0.01 19.61 3.16
C PRO A 104 -0.70 19.26 1.84
N SER A 105 -0.59 20.17 0.85
CA SER A 105 -1.19 19.98 -0.48
C SER A 105 -0.66 18.75 -1.20
N GLU A 106 0.57 18.34 -0.90
CA GLU A 106 1.21 17.13 -1.42
C GLU A 106 1.72 16.29 -0.26
N ILE A 107 1.16 15.10 -0.10
CA ILE A 107 1.58 14.11 0.89
C ILE A 107 2.29 12.99 0.14
N PRO A 108 3.53 12.62 0.55
CA PRO A 108 4.24 11.49 -0.05
C PRO A 108 3.44 10.19 0.04
N VAL A 109 3.47 9.40 -1.02
CA VAL A 109 2.77 8.10 -1.11
C VAL A 109 3.79 6.97 -1.05
N THR A 110 3.51 5.96 -0.24
CA THR A 110 4.20 4.66 -0.24
C THR A 110 3.22 3.59 -0.69
N ALA A 111 3.56 2.83 -1.72
CA ALA A 111 2.81 1.66 -2.12
C ALA A 111 3.31 0.42 -1.37
N LEU A 112 2.40 -0.36 -0.81
CA LEU A 112 2.73 -1.51 0.02
C LEU A 112 2.06 -2.78 -0.49
N VAL A 113 2.83 -3.86 -0.62
CA VAL A 113 2.28 -5.21 -0.63
C VAL A 113 2.27 -5.71 0.80
N VAL A 114 1.10 -5.81 1.41
CA VAL A 114 0.92 -6.20 2.82
C VAL A 114 0.49 -7.65 2.89
N ALA A 115 1.28 -8.49 3.56
CA ALA A 115 0.96 -9.89 3.72
C ALA A 115 1.51 -10.43 5.06
N PRO A 116 0.98 -11.54 5.58
CA PRO A 116 1.56 -12.21 6.74
C PRO A 116 2.92 -12.80 6.37
N ARG A 117 3.82 -12.93 7.35
CA ARG A 117 5.19 -13.46 7.15
C ARG A 117 5.25 -14.76 6.34
N PRO A 118 4.37 -15.77 6.53
CA PRO A 118 4.39 -17.00 5.74
C PRO A 118 4.22 -16.80 4.24
N PHE A 119 3.56 -15.73 3.80
CA PHE A 119 3.41 -15.40 2.38
C PHE A 119 4.77 -15.22 1.68
N TYR A 120 5.73 -14.61 2.38
CA TYR A 120 7.07 -14.34 1.86
C TYR A 120 8.06 -15.49 2.09
N SER A 121 7.71 -16.44 2.93
CA SER A 121 8.57 -17.61 3.26
C SER A 121 8.05 -18.93 2.72
N SER A 122 6.98 -18.91 1.91
CA SER A 122 6.37 -20.12 1.37
C SER A 122 7.36 -20.91 0.50
N ARG A 123 7.33 -22.25 0.63
CA ARG A 123 8.16 -23.16 -0.16
C ARG A 123 7.55 -23.40 -1.54
N GLY A 124 8.39 -23.78 -2.52
CA GLY A 124 7.95 -24.13 -3.87
C GLY A 124 7.92 -22.95 -4.84
N GLN A 125 7.05 -23.00 -5.86
CA GLN A 125 6.97 -21.99 -6.93
C GLN A 125 6.67 -20.58 -6.40
N LYS A 126 5.93 -20.45 -5.30
CA LYS A 126 5.64 -19.15 -4.68
C LYS A 126 6.91 -18.51 -4.08
N ALA A 127 7.79 -19.31 -3.50
CA ALA A 127 9.06 -18.80 -2.95
C ALA A 127 9.96 -18.19 -4.03
N ASN A 128 9.99 -18.77 -5.22
CA ASN A 128 10.80 -18.29 -6.35
C ASN A 128 10.36 -16.92 -6.89
N ALA A 129 9.15 -16.47 -6.54
CA ALA A 129 8.61 -15.18 -6.97
C ALA A 129 8.93 -14.03 -5.99
N VAL A 130 9.47 -14.32 -4.80
CA VAL A 130 9.72 -13.31 -3.76
C VAL A 130 10.92 -12.44 -4.12
N ALA A 131 12.08 -13.02 -4.38
CA ALA A 131 13.27 -12.25 -4.74
C ALA A 131 13.07 -11.40 -6.02
N PRO A 132 12.53 -11.94 -7.13
CA PRO A 132 12.19 -11.12 -8.29
C PRO A 132 11.21 -9.98 -8.01
N ALA A 133 10.27 -10.17 -7.09
CA ALA A 133 9.35 -9.10 -6.69
C ALA A 133 10.06 -7.94 -5.97
N PHE A 134 10.99 -8.25 -5.06
CA PHE A 134 11.83 -7.22 -4.43
C PHE A 134 12.70 -6.49 -5.45
N GLU A 135 13.31 -7.21 -6.38
CA GLU A 135 14.12 -6.63 -7.46
C GLU A 135 13.29 -5.71 -8.36
N LEU A 136 12.06 -6.11 -8.70
CA LEU A 136 11.11 -5.29 -9.45
C LEU A 136 10.82 -3.97 -8.73
N LEU A 137 10.44 -4.02 -7.46
CA LEU A 137 10.13 -2.81 -6.69
C LEU A 137 11.35 -1.91 -6.54
N ALA A 138 12.52 -2.48 -6.23
CA ALA A 138 13.77 -1.73 -6.11
C ALA A 138 14.13 -1.00 -7.41
N ARG A 139 13.97 -1.66 -8.56
CA ARG A 139 14.19 -1.07 -9.88
C ARG A 139 13.24 0.09 -10.13
N PHE A 140 11.94 -0.10 -9.92
CA PHE A 140 10.95 0.96 -10.11
C PHE A 140 11.16 2.13 -9.16
N ASN A 141 11.51 1.89 -7.89
CA ASN A 141 11.85 2.93 -6.94
C ASN A 141 13.01 3.81 -7.45
N SER A 142 14.04 3.18 -8.01
CA SER A 142 15.21 3.88 -8.55
C SER A 142 14.90 4.64 -9.84
N GLU A 143 14.19 4.01 -10.78
CA GLU A 143 13.94 4.59 -12.12
C GLU A 143 12.91 5.73 -12.08
N PHE A 144 11.90 5.65 -11.20
CA PHE A 144 10.77 6.58 -11.19
C PHE A 144 10.67 7.43 -9.90
N SER A 145 11.65 7.33 -9.02
CA SER A 145 11.66 8.06 -7.73
C SER A 145 10.38 7.85 -6.92
N ILE A 146 9.85 6.63 -6.93
CA ILE A 146 8.67 6.22 -6.16
C ILE A 146 9.10 5.50 -4.88
N ASP A 147 8.14 5.22 -3.98
CA ASP A 147 8.36 4.42 -2.78
C ASP A 147 7.36 3.25 -2.78
N ALA A 148 7.82 2.07 -3.21
CA ALA A 148 7.03 0.84 -3.23
C ALA A 148 7.79 -0.27 -2.49
N ARG A 149 7.10 -0.98 -1.55
CA ARG A 149 7.73 -1.92 -0.63
C ARG A 149 6.89 -3.17 -0.40
N MET A 150 7.56 -4.25 0.00
CA MET A 150 6.93 -5.39 0.66
C MET A 150 6.82 -5.12 2.15
N ALA A 151 5.68 -5.43 2.75
CA ALA A 151 5.43 -5.20 4.16
C ALA A 151 4.76 -6.40 4.83
N ILE A 152 5.09 -6.63 6.09
CA ILE A 152 4.55 -7.73 6.88
C ILE A 152 3.48 -7.19 7.81
N TRP A 153 2.29 -7.81 7.77
CA TRP A 153 1.28 -7.64 8.79
C TRP A 153 1.61 -8.49 10.02
N GLY A 154 1.70 -7.84 11.17
CA GLY A 154 1.84 -8.47 12.47
C GLY A 154 0.93 -7.79 13.49
N SER A 155 0.95 -8.23 14.74
CA SER A 155 0.08 -7.71 15.80
C SER A 155 0.15 -6.18 15.89
N LEU A 156 -0.87 -5.49 15.41
CA LEU A 156 -1.02 -4.04 15.43
C LEU A 156 0.09 -3.25 14.67
N ALA A 157 0.78 -3.88 13.72
CA ALA A 157 1.81 -3.19 12.94
C ALA A 157 1.90 -3.72 11.51
N ILE A 158 2.05 -2.80 10.57
CA ILE A 158 2.55 -3.05 9.22
C ILE A 158 4.03 -2.66 9.23
N SER A 159 4.92 -3.63 9.08
CA SER A 159 6.36 -3.42 9.15
C SER A 159 7.02 -3.68 7.81
N ASP A 160 8.10 -2.96 7.50
CA ASP A 160 8.89 -3.25 6.31
C ASP A 160 9.42 -4.70 6.34
N CYS A 161 9.24 -5.42 5.24
CA CYS A 161 9.67 -6.81 5.15
C CYS A 161 11.21 -6.94 5.10
N GLY A 162 11.90 -5.87 4.71
CA GLY A 162 13.31 -5.94 4.38
C GLY A 162 13.58 -6.81 3.15
N VAL A 163 14.79 -6.75 2.62
CA VAL A 163 15.23 -7.68 1.57
C VAL A 163 15.48 -9.04 2.23
N PRO A 164 14.92 -10.15 1.72
CA PRO A 164 15.23 -11.48 2.27
C PRO A 164 16.74 -11.70 2.25
N CYS A 165 17.34 -12.01 3.38
CA CYS A 165 18.72 -12.50 3.42
C CYS A 165 18.76 -13.78 2.59
N ARG A 166 19.64 -13.82 1.58
CA ARG A 166 19.94 -14.98 0.73
C ARG A 166 20.64 -16.08 1.55
#